data_1c9e6ed5ea3c385e68f21eafc93fdaee
#
_entry.id   1c9e6ed5ea3c385e68f21eafc93fdaee
#
_cell.length_a   1.000
_cell.length_b   1.000
_cell.length_c   1.000
_cell.angle_alpha   90.00
_cell.angle_beta   90.00
_cell.angle_gamma   90.00
#
_symmetry.space_group_name_H-M   'P 1'
#
loop_
_entity.id
_entity.type
_entity.pdbx_description
1 polymer ?
#
loop_
_entity_poly.entity_id
_entity_poly.type
_entity_poly.pdbx_seq_one_letter_code
_entity_poly.pdbx_strand_id
1 'polypeptide(L)'
;EARSKGKTTDALKSLMKLAPQTATLLREGAEVTVPIAQVKKGDLFVVRPGENIPVDGLVLEGSSAVNESALTGESIPVDKAAGDKVSAATTNQSGFLKCEATRVGEDTTLAQIIRMVSDAAATKAPIAKIADTVSGFFVPAVISISVLTTLVWLLLGREFGYALARGISVLVISCPCALGLATPVAIMVGNGLGARNGILFKTAASLEAAGRTQIVALDKTGTITSGEPRVTDILPAGGVSESELLTLAASLEQKSEHPLAKAVLAYAETETIACPDVTDFAALPGNGLSARLDGMEIYGGNAEFIATKASVPAELRAEAARLAAEGKTPLFFGGAGRLMGVIAVADTLKEDSPRAIRELQNMGIRVVMLTGDNQRTADAIGRQAGVDEVIAGVLPDGKEAVIRRLQESGKVAMVGDGINDAPALTRADTGIAIGAGTDVAIDAADVVLMNSRLSDVPAAIRLSRATLRNIHENLFWAFIYNII
;
A
#
# COMPACT_ATOMS: atom_id res chain seq x y z
N GLU A 1 0.80 -34.27 -5.22
CA GLU A 1 0.22 -33.59 -4.04
C GLU A 1 1.32 -33.16 -3.05
N ALA A 2 2.16 -34.10 -2.57
CA ALA A 2 3.23 -33.79 -1.62
C ALA A 2 4.24 -32.74 -2.15
N ARG A 3 4.59 -32.77 -3.44
CA ARG A 3 5.55 -31.84 -4.06
C ARG A 3 4.97 -30.45 -4.32
N SER A 4 3.67 -30.34 -4.51
CA SER A 4 2.94 -29.07 -4.71
C SER A 4 2.67 -28.39 -3.38
N LYS A 5 2.22 -29.15 -2.37
CA LYS A 5 2.15 -28.66 -0.97
C LYS A 5 3.52 -28.25 -0.43
N GLY A 6 4.60 -28.95 -0.86
CA GLY A 6 5.99 -28.60 -0.51
C GLY A 6 6.39 -27.18 -0.92
N LYS A 7 6.08 -26.73 -2.13
CA LYS A 7 6.49 -25.40 -2.62
C LYS A 7 5.82 -24.23 -1.88
N THR A 8 4.59 -24.40 -1.41
CA THR A 8 3.89 -23.37 -0.62
C THR A 8 4.34 -23.38 0.83
N THR A 9 4.48 -24.61 1.38
CA THR A 9 5.11 -24.79 2.69
C THR A 9 6.55 -24.23 2.68
N ASP A 10 7.25 -24.29 1.55
CA ASP A 10 8.60 -23.75 1.42
C ASP A 10 8.63 -22.20 1.38
N ALA A 11 7.64 -21.54 0.79
CA ALA A 11 7.51 -20.08 0.84
C ALA A 11 7.19 -19.61 2.27
N LEU A 12 6.20 -20.23 2.92
CA LEU A 12 5.88 -19.96 4.34
C LEU A 12 7.06 -20.29 5.26
N LYS A 13 7.73 -21.45 5.05
CA LYS A 13 8.92 -21.83 5.82
C LYS A 13 10.09 -20.87 5.60
N SER A 14 10.25 -20.32 4.40
CA SER A 14 11.29 -19.32 4.15
C SER A 14 11.00 -18.01 4.89
N LEU A 15 9.76 -17.55 4.92
CA LEU A 15 9.35 -16.40 5.74
C LEU A 15 9.54 -16.67 7.24
N MET A 16 9.13 -17.83 7.74
CA MET A 16 9.33 -18.23 9.14
C MET A 16 10.80 -18.35 9.55
N LYS A 17 11.69 -18.72 8.63
CA LYS A 17 13.15 -18.78 8.88
C LYS A 17 13.82 -17.43 9.04
N LEU A 18 13.16 -16.35 8.60
CA LEU A 18 13.68 -14.98 8.73
C LEU A 18 13.55 -14.45 10.17
N ALA A 19 12.62 -14.97 10.96
CA ALA A 19 12.46 -14.57 12.35
C ALA A 19 13.65 -15.05 13.19
N PRO A 20 14.38 -14.14 13.85
CA PRO A 20 15.44 -14.53 14.79
C PRO A 20 14.84 -15.31 15.95
N GLN A 21 15.63 -16.19 16.56
CA GLN A 21 15.20 -17.01 17.71
C GLN A 21 15.39 -16.29 19.04
N THR A 22 16.24 -15.28 19.06
CA THR A 22 16.64 -14.54 20.27
C THR A 22 16.64 -13.04 20.00
N ALA A 23 16.51 -12.25 21.06
CA ALA A 23 16.64 -10.80 21.06
C ALA A 23 17.62 -10.37 22.16
N THR A 24 18.39 -9.33 21.91
CA THR A 24 19.28 -8.71 22.92
C THR A 24 18.53 -7.53 23.55
N LEU A 25 18.04 -7.72 24.78
CA LEU A 25 17.33 -6.69 25.55
C LEU A 25 18.31 -5.88 26.41
N LEU A 26 17.96 -4.61 26.61
CA LEU A 26 18.66 -3.74 27.56
C LEU A 26 17.86 -3.70 28.87
N ARG A 27 18.34 -4.39 29.91
CA ARG A 27 17.72 -4.43 31.25
C ARG A 27 18.68 -3.86 32.28
N GLU A 28 18.23 -2.86 33.01
CA GLU A 28 19.04 -2.19 34.07
C GLU A 28 20.43 -1.75 33.59
N GLY A 29 20.56 -1.34 32.32
CA GLY A 29 21.81 -0.91 31.72
C GLY A 29 22.73 -2.05 31.23
N ALA A 30 22.33 -3.31 31.39
CA ALA A 30 23.06 -4.47 30.90
C ALA A 30 22.33 -5.13 29.71
N GLU A 31 23.11 -5.64 28.76
CA GLU A 31 22.59 -6.42 27.63
C GLU A 31 22.34 -7.87 28.05
N VAL A 32 21.14 -8.35 27.82
CA VAL A 32 20.72 -9.73 28.12
C VAL A 32 20.08 -10.35 26.89
N THR A 33 20.66 -11.42 26.38
CA THR A 33 20.05 -12.18 25.28
C THR A 33 18.97 -13.11 25.82
N VAL A 34 17.76 -12.97 25.30
CA VAL A 34 16.58 -13.75 25.70
C VAL A 34 15.95 -14.42 24.47
N PRO A 35 15.23 -15.56 24.65
CA PRO A 35 14.37 -16.09 23.60
C PRO A 35 13.31 -15.05 23.20
N ILE A 36 12.97 -14.98 21.89
CA ILE A 36 12.05 -13.98 21.35
C ILE A 36 10.66 -14.02 22.02
N ALA A 37 10.21 -15.20 22.45
CA ALA A 37 8.95 -15.39 23.15
C ALA A 37 8.89 -14.69 24.55
N GLN A 38 10.02 -14.25 25.07
CA GLN A 38 10.12 -13.54 26.34
C GLN A 38 10.14 -12.01 26.19
N VAL A 39 10.23 -11.51 24.96
CA VAL A 39 10.18 -10.07 24.67
C VAL A 39 8.76 -9.55 24.87
N LYS A 40 8.63 -8.44 25.57
CA LYS A 40 7.35 -7.78 25.83
C LYS A 40 7.29 -6.42 25.15
N LYS A 41 6.09 -5.96 24.86
CA LYS A 41 5.87 -4.59 24.39
C LYS A 41 6.41 -3.59 25.44
N GLY A 42 7.20 -2.62 24.95
CA GLY A 42 7.91 -1.64 25.79
C GLY A 42 9.32 -2.07 26.22
N ASP A 43 9.74 -3.33 25.95
CA ASP A 43 11.12 -3.74 26.19
C ASP A 43 12.08 -2.98 25.25
N LEU A 44 13.23 -2.57 25.80
CA LEU A 44 14.30 -1.97 24.99
C LEU A 44 15.19 -3.07 24.45
N PHE A 45 15.44 -3.05 23.13
CA PHE A 45 16.33 -3.99 22.49
C PHE A 45 17.36 -3.29 21.61
N VAL A 46 18.47 -3.95 21.37
CA VAL A 46 19.58 -3.45 20.54
C VAL A 46 19.80 -4.37 19.35
N VAL A 47 20.16 -3.77 18.21
CA VAL A 47 20.44 -4.49 16.97
C VAL A 47 21.74 -3.98 16.37
N ARG A 48 22.70 -4.88 16.20
CA ARG A 48 24.02 -4.57 15.65
C ARG A 48 24.03 -4.77 14.13
N PRO A 49 25.05 -4.22 13.44
CA PRO A 49 25.25 -4.49 12.03
C PRO A 49 25.30 -6.01 11.74
N GLY A 50 24.55 -6.44 10.74
CA GLY A 50 24.41 -7.85 10.34
C GLY A 50 23.38 -8.65 11.12
N GLU A 51 22.78 -8.10 12.18
CA GLU A 51 21.73 -8.78 12.94
C GLU A 51 20.35 -8.52 12.36
N ASN A 52 19.47 -9.51 12.49
CA ASN A 52 18.07 -9.35 12.16
C ASN A 52 17.30 -8.70 13.32
N ILE A 53 16.38 -7.80 12.98
CA ILE A 53 15.51 -7.13 13.94
C ILE A 53 14.56 -8.16 14.54
N PRO A 54 14.51 -8.31 15.89
CA PRO A 54 13.80 -9.42 16.52
C PRO A 54 12.28 -9.25 16.57
N VAL A 55 11.80 -8.02 16.81
CA VAL A 55 10.39 -7.68 16.92
C VAL A 55 10.15 -6.32 16.29
N ASP A 56 8.90 -5.96 16.01
CA ASP A 56 8.60 -4.61 15.51
C ASP A 56 8.89 -3.57 16.61
N GLY A 57 9.53 -2.49 16.25
CA GLY A 57 9.96 -1.47 17.19
C GLY A 57 9.99 -0.06 16.62
N LEU A 58 10.24 0.87 17.53
CA LEU A 58 10.53 2.28 17.24
C LEU A 58 12.00 2.53 17.57
N VAL A 59 12.75 3.11 16.66
CA VAL A 59 14.15 3.50 16.91
C VAL A 59 14.17 4.67 17.90
N LEU A 60 14.86 4.50 19.03
CA LEU A 60 15.06 5.55 20.03
C LEU A 60 16.40 6.24 19.86
N GLU A 61 17.46 5.48 19.52
CA GLU A 61 18.82 5.99 19.37
C GLU A 61 19.54 5.24 18.23
N GLY A 62 20.39 5.94 17.51
CA GLY A 62 21.18 5.41 16.41
C GLY A 62 20.60 5.70 15.04
N SER A 63 21.38 5.38 14.02
CA SER A 63 20.94 5.42 12.62
C SER A 63 21.59 4.28 11.85
N SER A 64 20.87 3.72 10.89
CA SER A 64 21.38 2.60 10.07
C SER A 64 20.58 2.42 8.79
N ALA A 65 21.22 1.86 7.79
CA ALA A 65 20.53 1.30 6.63
C ALA A 65 19.98 -0.10 6.99
N VAL A 66 18.67 -0.28 6.85
CA VAL A 66 17.96 -1.53 7.14
C VAL A 66 17.47 -2.16 5.85
N ASN A 67 17.86 -3.41 5.62
CA ASN A 67 17.38 -4.19 4.48
C ASN A 67 16.00 -4.79 4.81
N GLU A 68 14.97 -4.26 4.18
CA GLU A 68 13.57 -4.69 4.34
C GLU A 68 13.11 -5.63 3.20
N SER A 69 14.02 -6.06 2.32
CA SER A 69 13.69 -6.86 1.13
C SER A 69 12.92 -8.16 1.41
N ALA A 70 13.11 -8.71 2.59
CA ALA A 70 12.40 -9.90 3.05
C ALA A 70 10.89 -9.71 3.20
N LEU A 71 10.45 -8.49 3.52
CA LEU A 71 9.04 -8.11 3.73
C LEU A 71 8.48 -7.34 2.54
N THR A 72 9.27 -6.42 1.99
CA THR A 72 8.83 -5.50 0.93
C THR A 72 9.17 -5.97 -0.48
N GLY A 73 10.16 -6.84 -0.62
CA GLY A 73 10.72 -7.24 -1.91
C GLY A 73 11.69 -6.21 -2.51
N GLU A 74 11.95 -5.07 -1.84
CA GLU A 74 12.87 -4.05 -2.31
C GLU A 74 14.31 -4.38 -1.92
N SER A 75 15.23 -4.36 -2.89
CA SER A 75 16.64 -4.68 -2.65
C SER A 75 17.45 -3.51 -2.10
N ILE A 76 16.92 -2.28 -2.17
CA ILE A 76 17.63 -1.07 -1.69
C ILE A 76 17.33 -0.93 -0.19
N PRO A 77 18.36 -0.88 0.66
CA PRO A 77 18.18 -0.64 2.09
C PRO A 77 17.57 0.72 2.37
N VAL A 78 16.74 0.79 3.41
CA VAL A 78 16.07 2.01 3.85
C VAL A 78 16.82 2.58 5.05
N ASP A 79 17.16 3.86 5.00
CA ASP A 79 17.78 4.55 6.13
C ASP A 79 16.74 4.74 7.25
N LYS A 80 17.14 4.37 8.46
CA LYS A 80 16.36 4.49 9.69
C LYS A 80 17.11 5.32 10.72
N ALA A 81 16.42 6.25 11.34
CA ALA A 81 16.91 7.13 12.40
C ALA A 81 15.96 7.14 13.60
N ALA A 82 16.30 7.86 14.65
CA ALA A 82 15.44 8.00 15.83
C ALA A 82 14.05 8.54 15.44
N GLY A 83 12.99 7.84 15.87
CA GLY A 83 11.60 8.10 15.52
C GLY A 83 11.06 7.21 14.40
N ASP A 84 11.89 6.47 13.68
CA ASP A 84 11.46 5.58 12.61
C ASP A 84 11.03 4.21 13.12
N LYS A 85 10.09 3.60 12.42
CA LYS A 85 9.63 2.23 12.70
C LYS A 85 10.55 1.23 12.03
N VAL A 86 10.81 0.12 12.73
CA VAL A 86 11.53 -1.05 12.22
C VAL A 86 10.66 -2.29 12.39
N SER A 87 10.78 -3.23 11.44
CA SER A 87 9.95 -4.43 11.39
C SER A 87 10.76 -5.69 11.69
N ALA A 88 10.15 -6.65 12.36
CA ALA A 88 10.72 -7.95 12.63
C ALA A 88 11.21 -8.64 11.34
N ALA A 89 12.32 -9.39 11.44
CA ALA A 89 12.94 -10.14 10.35
C ALA A 89 13.58 -9.30 9.23
N THR A 90 13.67 -7.99 9.36
CA THR A 90 14.51 -7.14 8.51
C THR A 90 15.96 -7.14 9.04
N THR A 91 16.93 -6.85 8.19
CA THR A 91 18.35 -6.96 8.56
C THR A 91 18.99 -5.58 8.71
N ASN A 92 19.55 -5.31 9.87
CA ASN A 92 20.35 -4.12 10.12
C ASN A 92 21.71 -4.23 9.41
N GLN A 93 22.08 -3.27 8.55
CA GLN A 93 23.29 -3.40 7.73
C GLN A 93 24.51 -2.66 8.26
N SER A 94 24.38 -1.44 8.74
CA SER A 94 25.55 -0.58 8.94
C SER A 94 25.71 0.02 10.32
N GLY A 95 24.65 0.50 10.95
CA GLY A 95 24.70 1.22 12.23
C GLY A 95 24.24 0.40 13.42
N PHE A 96 24.41 0.95 14.61
CA PHE A 96 23.83 0.43 15.83
C PHE A 96 22.45 1.05 16.03
N LEU A 97 21.45 0.24 16.34
CA LEU A 97 20.09 0.68 16.63
C LEU A 97 19.69 0.26 18.03
N LYS A 98 19.16 1.22 18.81
CA LYS A 98 18.46 0.96 20.07
C LYS A 98 16.98 1.26 19.85
N CYS A 99 16.15 0.26 20.05
CA CYS A 99 14.72 0.31 19.74
C CYS A 99 13.86 -0.05 20.95
N GLU A 100 12.63 0.45 20.96
CA GLU A 100 11.57 0.04 21.87
C GLU A 100 10.61 -0.91 21.14
N ALA A 101 10.30 -2.06 21.72
CA ALA A 101 9.38 -3.03 21.16
C ALA A 101 7.94 -2.50 21.13
N THR A 102 7.36 -2.37 19.94
CA THR A 102 6.00 -1.88 19.75
C THR A 102 4.99 -3.00 19.55
N ARG A 103 5.39 -4.08 18.84
CA ARG A 103 4.59 -5.29 18.59
C ARG A 103 5.46 -6.52 18.78
N VAL A 104 4.91 -7.54 19.41
CA VAL A 104 5.64 -8.76 19.79
C VAL A 104 4.81 -10.02 19.48
N GLY A 105 5.46 -11.15 19.30
CA GLY A 105 4.80 -12.44 19.10
C GLY A 105 3.92 -12.48 17.83
N GLU A 106 2.65 -12.82 18.01
CA GLU A 106 1.69 -12.95 16.90
C GLU A 106 1.26 -11.59 16.31
N ASP A 107 1.53 -10.48 17.00
CA ASP A 107 1.16 -9.14 16.57
C ASP A 107 2.25 -8.48 15.69
N THR A 108 3.42 -9.12 15.52
CA THR A 108 4.48 -8.60 14.64
C THR A 108 4.03 -8.59 13.18
N THR A 109 4.55 -7.62 12.41
CA THR A 109 4.29 -7.50 10.97
C THR A 109 4.57 -8.81 10.24
N LEU A 110 5.67 -9.49 10.54
CA LEU A 110 5.97 -10.79 9.96
C LEU A 110 4.92 -11.86 10.31
N ALA A 111 4.48 -11.94 11.58
CA ALA A 111 3.46 -12.91 12.00
C ALA A 111 2.12 -12.66 11.31
N GLN A 112 1.73 -11.39 11.15
CA GLN A 112 0.52 -11.01 10.41
C GLN A 112 0.62 -11.39 8.93
N ILE A 113 1.78 -11.19 8.27
CA ILE A 113 2.01 -11.63 6.89
C ILE A 113 1.86 -13.15 6.76
N ILE A 114 2.51 -13.90 7.65
CA ILE A 114 2.42 -15.37 7.66
C ILE A 114 0.97 -15.83 7.83
N ARG A 115 0.23 -15.20 8.75
CA ARG A 115 -1.18 -15.49 8.99
C ARG A 115 -2.04 -15.18 7.75
N MET A 116 -1.90 -14.00 7.15
CA MET A 116 -2.63 -13.63 5.93
C MET A 116 -2.39 -14.62 4.79
N VAL A 117 -1.14 -15.02 4.56
CA VAL A 117 -0.79 -16.00 3.51
C VAL A 117 -1.37 -17.37 3.83
N SER A 118 -1.37 -17.79 5.09
CA SER A 118 -1.95 -19.05 5.55
C SER A 118 -3.47 -19.07 5.40
N ASP A 119 -4.15 -18.00 5.83
CA ASP A 119 -5.61 -17.87 5.76
C ASP A 119 -6.08 -17.78 4.31
N ALA A 120 -5.35 -17.06 3.46
CA ALA A 120 -5.62 -17.00 2.03
C ALA A 120 -5.51 -18.38 1.37
N ALA A 121 -4.54 -19.21 1.79
CA ALA A 121 -4.40 -20.57 1.31
C ALA A 121 -5.52 -21.51 1.81
N ALA A 122 -6.10 -21.24 2.98
CA ALA A 122 -7.17 -22.04 3.59
C ALA A 122 -8.58 -21.70 3.06
N THR A 123 -8.78 -20.46 2.54
CA THR A 123 -10.09 -20.02 2.04
C THR A 123 -10.37 -20.57 0.64
N LYS A 124 -11.63 -20.96 0.40
CA LYS A 124 -12.08 -21.40 -0.93
C LYS A 124 -12.46 -20.19 -1.78
N ALA A 125 -11.81 -20.04 -2.94
CA ALA A 125 -12.21 -19.05 -3.93
C ALA A 125 -13.60 -19.33 -4.50
N PRO A 126 -14.39 -18.33 -4.90
CA PRO A 126 -15.68 -18.51 -5.56
C PRO A 126 -15.60 -19.42 -6.79
N ILE A 127 -14.52 -19.38 -7.55
CA ILE A 127 -14.29 -20.26 -8.71
C ILE A 127 -14.19 -21.74 -8.30
N ALA A 128 -13.72 -22.06 -7.10
CA ALA A 128 -13.70 -23.43 -6.60
C ALA A 128 -15.12 -23.96 -6.35
N LYS A 129 -16.07 -23.10 -5.97
CA LYS A 129 -17.50 -23.48 -5.81
C LYS A 129 -18.12 -23.90 -7.14
N ILE A 130 -17.70 -23.32 -8.27
CA ILE A 130 -18.16 -23.72 -9.60
C ILE A 130 -17.68 -25.15 -9.90
N ALA A 131 -16.41 -25.44 -9.61
CA ALA A 131 -15.88 -26.80 -9.76
C ALA A 131 -16.63 -27.82 -8.88
N ASP A 132 -16.92 -27.46 -7.62
CA ASP A 132 -17.72 -28.31 -6.71
C ASP A 132 -19.14 -28.54 -7.26
N THR A 133 -19.79 -27.51 -7.80
CA THR A 133 -21.15 -27.59 -8.40
C THR A 133 -21.13 -28.50 -9.62
N VAL A 134 -20.18 -28.33 -10.53
CA VAL A 134 -20.05 -29.18 -11.73
C VAL A 134 -19.81 -30.63 -11.32
N SER A 135 -18.93 -30.87 -10.34
CA SER A 135 -18.68 -32.23 -9.80
C SER A 135 -19.94 -32.85 -9.22
N GLY A 136 -20.83 -32.03 -8.60
CA GLY A 136 -22.10 -32.48 -8.05
C GLY A 136 -23.06 -33.06 -9.09
N PHE A 137 -23.00 -32.63 -10.35
CA PHE A 137 -23.76 -33.23 -11.48
C PHE A 137 -22.98 -34.33 -12.19
N PHE A 138 -21.67 -34.14 -12.35
CA PHE A 138 -20.81 -35.07 -13.10
C PHE A 138 -20.70 -36.42 -12.43
N VAL A 139 -20.50 -36.48 -11.11
CA VAL A 139 -20.32 -37.73 -10.37
C VAL A 139 -21.57 -38.63 -10.45
N PRO A 140 -22.81 -38.15 -10.18
CA PRO A 140 -24.01 -38.95 -10.37
C PRO A 140 -24.20 -39.45 -11.81
N ALA A 141 -23.88 -38.63 -12.81
CA ALA A 141 -23.97 -38.99 -14.22
C ALA A 141 -23.01 -40.17 -14.55
N VAL A 142 -21.76 -40.09 -14.10
CA VAL A 142 -20.74 -41.13 -14.31
C VAL A 142 -21.13 -42.44 -13.60
N ILE A 143 -21.66 -42.38 -12.37
CA ILE A 143 -22.17 -43.54 -11.66
C ILE A 143 -23.31 -44.20 -12.45
N SER A 144 -24.24 -43.40 -12.98
CA SER A 144 -25.34 -43.90 -13.78
C SER A 144 -24.85 -44.59 -15.07
N ILE A 145 -23.87 -44.01 -15.77
CA ILE A 145 -23.23 -44.63 -16.96
C ILE A 145 -22.52 -45.93 -16.58
N SER A 146 -21.80 -45.96 -15.47
CA SER A 146 -21.12 -47.17 -14.98
C SER A 146 -22.09 -48.31 -14.70
N VAL A 147 -23.19 -48.01 -14.00
CA VAL A 147 -24.25 -48.99 -13.73
C VAL A 147 -24.88 -49.49 -15.03
N LEU A 148 -25.22 -48.55 -15.93
CA LEU A 148 -25.80 -48.90 -17.25
C LEU A 148 -24.82 -49.78 -18.06
N THR A 149 -23.54 -49.44 -18.10
CA THR A 149 -22.49 -50.20 -18.77
C THR A 149 -22.44 -51.64 -18.21
N THR A 150 -22.45 -51.80 -16.88
CA THR A 150 -22.45 -53.10 -16.22
C THR A 150 -23.70 -53.91 -16.61
N LEU A 151 -24.88 -53.28 -16.57
CA LEU A 151 -26.13 -53.94 -16.92
C LEU A 151 -26.15 -54.39 -18.40
N VAL A 152 -25.71 -53.55 -19.33
CA VAL A 152 -25.63 -53.86 -20.76
C VAL A 152 -24.74 -55.09 -21.03
N TRP A 153 -23.57 -55.15 -20.39
CA TRP A 153 -22.67 -56.30 -20.56
C TRP A 153 -23.24 -57.59 -19.96
N LEU A 154 -24.00 -57.52 -18.84
CA LEU A 154 -24.72 -58.67 -18.28
C LEU A 154 -25.84 -59.16 -19.22
N LEU A 155 -26.63 -58.22 -19.79
CA LEU A 155 -27.67 -58.53 -20.76
C LEU A 155 -27.12 -59.16 -22.06
N LEU A 156 -25.89 -58.84 -22.43
CA LEU A 156 -25.18 -59.45 -23.56
C LEU A 156 -24.57 -60.85 -23.20
N GLY A 157 -24.90 -61.36 -22.02
CA GLY A 157 -24.50 -62.74 -21.61
C GLY A 157 -23.03 -62.82 -21.16
N ARG A 158 -22.36 -61.76 -20.80
CA ARG A 158 -20.99 -61.77 -20.27
C ARG A 158 -21.02 -62.10 -18.77
N GLU A 159 -19.92 -62.77 -18.32
CA GLU A 159 -19.75 -63.07 -16.90
C GLU A 159 -19.76 -61.81 -16.03
N PHE A 160 -20.30 -61.97 -14.81
CA PHE A 160 -20.42 -60.84 -13.84
C PHE A 160 -19.10 -60.09 -13.60
N GLY A 161 -17.98 -60.85 -13.45
CA GLY A 161 -16.67 -60.26 -13.25
C GLY A 161 -16.21 -59.36 -14.43
N TYR A 162 -16.48 -59.77 -15.66
CA TYR A 162 -16.20 -58.99 -16.85
C TYR A 162 -17.06 -57.74 -16.94
N ALA A 163 -18.36 -57.83 -16.73
CA ALA A 163 -19.31 -56.72 -16.76
C ALA A 163 -18.98 -55.68 -15.69
N LEU A 164 -18.71 -56.13 -14.45
CA LEU A 164 -18.33 -55.28 -13.34
C LEU A 164 -16.99 -54.54 -13.61
N ALA A 165 -15.99 -55.22 -14.16
CA ALA A 165 -14.71 -54.60 -14.50
C ALA A 165 -14.88 -53.45 -15.51
N ARG A 166 -15.80 -53.57 -16.50
CA ARG A 166 -16.11 -52.50 -17.45
C ARG A 166 -16.81 -51.30 -16.79
N GLY A 167 -17.77 -51.56 -15.88
CA GLY A 167 -18.37 -50.49 -15.06
C GLY A 167 -17.37 -49.76 -14.19
N ILE A 168 -16.48 -50.50 -13.52
CA ILE A 168 -15.40 -49.89 -12.70
C ILE A 168 -14.45 -49.10 -13.59
N SER A 169 -14.13 -49.54 -14.80
CA SER A 169 -13.29 -48.79 -15.73
C SER A 169 -13.87 -47.43 -16.06
N VAL A 170 -15.20 -47.32 -16.25
CA VAL A 170 -15.88 -46.02 -16.43
C VAL A 170 -15.68 -45.09 -15.23
N LEU A 171 -15.82 -45.60 -14.00
CA LEU A 171 -15.62 -44.80 -12.77
C LEU A 171 -14.18 -44.34 -12.63
N VAL A 172 -13.21 -45.20 -12.92
CA VAL A 172 -11.77 -44.87 -12.77
C VAL A 172 -11.32 -43.86 -13.80
N ILE A 173 -11.72 -44.02 -15.08
CA ILE A 173 -11.33 -43.08 -16.16
C ILE A 173 -11.98 -41.73 -15.95
N SER A 174 -13.21 -41.68 -15.49
CA SER A 174 -13.97 -40.42 -15.30
C SER A 174 -13.67 -39.72 -13.96
N CYS A 175 -12.61 -40.08 -13.24
CA CYS A 175 -12.27 -39.43 -11.99
C CYS A 175 -11.90 -37.94 -12.19
N PRO A 176 -12.66 -36.95 -11.66
CA PRO A 176 -12.33 -35.54 -11.78
C PRO A 176 -11.24 -35.11 -10.78
N CYS A 177 -10.26 -35.99 -10.49
CA CYS A 177 -9.26 -35.78 -9.46
C CYS A 177 -8.41 -34.51 -9.70
N ALA A 178 -8.14 -34.18 -10.96
CA ALA A 178 -7.42 -32.93 -11.33
C ALA A 178 -8.22 -31.65 -11.00
N LEU A 179 -9.55 -31.73 -11.03
CA LEU A 179 -10.44 -30.60 -10.77
C LEU A 179 -10.30 -30.09 -9.32
N GLY A 180 -10.23 -31.02 -8.36
CA GLY A 180 -10.14 -30.66 -6.93
C GLY A 180 -8.80 -30.04 -6.51
N LEU A 181 -7.73 -30.27 -7.30
CA LEU A 181 -6.38 -29.78 -6.98
C LEU A 181 -5.97 -28.55 -7.79
N ALA A 182 -6.54 -28.34 -8.97
CA ALA A 182 -6.14 -27.28 -9.88
C ALA A 182 -6.27 -25.87 -9.27
N THR A 183 -7.42 -25.59 -8.67
CA THR A 183 -7.71 -24.26 -8.08
C THR A 183 -6.89 -23.98 -6.83
N PRO A 184 -6.85 -24.83 -5.79
CA PRO A 184 -6.06 -24.55 -4.58
C PRO A 184 -4.57 -24.36 -4.88
N VAL A 185 -4.00 -25.20 -5.74
CA VAL A 185 -2.56 -25.11 -6.09
C VAL A 185 -2.24 -23.79 -6.80
N ALA A 186 -3.06 -23.37 -7.76
CA ALA A 186 -2.85 -22.11 -8.48
C ALA A 186 -2.94 -20.89 -7.53
N ILE A 187 -3.93 -20.88 -6.63
CA ILE A 187 -4.10 -19.82 -5.61
C ILE A 187 -2.90 -19.79 -4.67
N MET A 188 -2.46 -20.94 -4.18
CA MET A 188 -1.30 -21.03 -3.30
C MET A 188 -0.04 -20.47 -3.97
N VAL A 189 0.21 -20.83 -5.23
CA VAL A 189 1.36 -20.30 -6.00
C VAL A 189 1.22 -18.80 -6.22
N GLY A 190 0.01 -18.33 -6.57
CA GLY A 190 -0.28 -16.90 -6.75
C GLY A 190 -0.02 -16.10 -5.49
N ASN A 191 -0.57 -16.53 -4.35
CA ASN A 191 -0.35 -15.88 -3.06
C ASN A 191 1.12 -15.92 -2.63
N GLY A 192 1.80 -17.06 -2.81
CA GLY A 192 3.22 -17.18 -2.49
C GLY A 192 4.11 -16.26 -3.33
N LEU A 193 3.78 -16.10 -4.63
CA LEU A 193 4.48 -15.15 -5.51
C LEU A 193 4.16 -13.70 -5.13
N GLY A 194 2.90 -13.40 -4.81
CA GLY A 194 2.47 -12.11 -4.31
C GLY A 194 3.23 -11.71 -3.06
N ALA A 195 3.24 -12.56 -2.04
CA ALA A 195 3.91 -12.32 -0.77
C ALA A 195 5.42 -12.02 -0.93
N ARG A 196 6.11 -12.74 -1.85
CA ARG A 196 7.52 -12.47 -2.17
C ARG A 196 7.78 -11.09 -2.78
N ASN A 197 6.75 -10.48 -3.36
CA ASN A 197 6.82 -9.17 -3.98
C ASN A 197 6.07 -8.10 -3.17
N GLY A 198 5.83 -8.35 -1.88
CA GLY A 198 5.13 -7.42 -1.00
C GLY A 198 3.64 -7.23 -1.31
N ILE A 199 3.01 -8.14 -2.05
CA ILE A 199 1.59 -8.11 -2.39
C ILE A 199 0.87 -9.22 -1.61
N LEU A 200 0.03 -8.85 -0.65
CA LEU A 200 -0.64 -9.77 0.25
C LEU A 200 -2.15 -9.79 -0.03
N PHE A 201 -2.67 -10.94 -0.46
CA PHE A 201 -4.11 -11.16 -0.58
C PHE A 201 -4.62 -11.83 0.70
N LYS A 202 -5.61 -11.23 1.37
CA LYS A 202 -6.16 -11.79 2.61
C LYS A 202 -6.90 -13.09 2.43
N THR A 203 -7.54 -13.27 1.27
CA THR A 203 -8.32 -14.45 0.96
C THR A 203 -8.15 -14.86 -0.50
N ALA A 204 -8.47 -16.11 -0.82
CA ALA A 204 -8.56 -16.56 -2.19
C ALA A 204 -9.64 -15.82 -3.00
N ALA A 205 -10.70 -15.36 -2.33
CA ALA A 205 -11.74 -14.52 -2.94
C ALA A 205 -11.20 -13.13 -3.28
N SER A 206 -10.38 -12.54 -2.42
CA SER A 206 -9.72 -11.24 -2.68
C SER A 206 -8.80 -11.31 -3.90
N LEU A 207 -8.03 -12.42 -4.04
CA LEU A 207 -7.22 -12.64 -5.23
C LEU A 207 -8.11 -12.75 -6.48
N GLU A 208 -9.22 -13.48 -6.43
CA GLU A 208 -10.15 -13.60 -7.57
C GLU A 208 -10.80 -12.25 -7.91
N ALA A 209 -11.25 -11.49 -6.91
CA ALA A 209 -11.91 -10.20 -7.10
C ALA A 209 -10.96 -9.17 -7.74
N ALA A 210 -9.72 -9.09 -7.28
CA ALA A 210 -8.69 -8.20 -7.84
C ALA A 210 -8.47 -8.41 -9.34
N GLY A 211 -8.50 -9.66 -9.81
CA GLY A 211 -8.34 -9.98 -11.24
C GLY A 211 -9.52 -9.54 -12.11
N ARG A 212 -10.69 -9.36 -11.53
CA ARG A 212 -11.93 -8.94 -12.20
C ARG A 212 -12.12 -7.44 -12.21
N THR A 213 -11.21 -6.66 -11.64
CA THR A 213 -11.27 -5.19 -11.58
C THR A 213 -11.39 -4.58 -12.97
N GLN A 214 -12.33 -3.65 -13.13
CA GLN A 214 -12.61 -2.87 -14.32
C GLN A 214 -12.40 -1.37 -14.10
N ILE A 215 -12.57 -0.91 -12.87
CA ILE A 215 -12.38 0.48 -12.44
C ILE A 215 -11.47 0.47 -11.23
N VAL A 216 -10.43 1.32 -11.24
CA VAL A 216 -9.58 1.58 -10.09
C VAL A 216 -9.83 3.00 -9.61
N ALA A 217 -10.36 3.13 -8.40
CA ALA A 217 -10.52 4.40 -7.71
C ALA A 217 -9.29 4.60 -6.80
N LEU A 218 -8.55 5.66 -7.04
CA LEU A 218 -7.34 6.00 -6.29
C LEU A 218 -7.60 7.19 -5.38
N ASP A 219 -7.30 7.09 -4.10
CA ASP A 219 -7.16 8.30 -3.30
C ASP A 219 -5.99 9.15 -3.81
N LYS A 220 -6.04 10.45 -3.60
CA LYS A 220 -4.95 11.34 -4.00
C LYS A 220 -3.78 11.23 -3.01
N THR A 221 -4.05 11.58 -1.74
CA THR A 221 -3.01 11.82 -0.73
C THR A 221 -2.42 10.51 -0.24
N GLY A 222 -1.08 10.39 -0.21
CA GLY A 222 -0.40 9.15 0.21
C GLY A 222 -0.50 8.00 -0.80
N THR A 223 -1.41 8.06 -1.77
CA THR A 223 -1.62 7.03 -2.80
C THR A 223 -1.03 7.44 -4.15
N ILE A 224 -1.57 8.46 -4.82
CA ILE A 224 -1.01 9.02 -6.06
C ILE A 224 0.15 9.96 -5.76
N THR A 225 0.02 10.70 -4.64
CA THR A 225 1.04 11.65 -4.14
C THR A 225 1.80 11.05 -2.96
N SER A 226 2.90 11.68 -2.57
CA SER A 226 3.72 11.21 -1.44
C SER A 226 3.01 11.31 -0.09
N GLY A 227 2.00 12.18 0.03
CA GLY A 227 1.33 12.51 1.30
C GLY A 227 2.14 13.47 2.17
N GLU A 228 3.31 13.85 1.72
CA GLU A 228 4.20 14.79 2.39
C GLU A 228 4.36 16.05 1.52
N PRO A 229 3.85 17.21 1.99
CA PRO A 229 4.08 18.47 1.29
C PRO A 229 5.58 18.79 1.21
N ARG A 230 6.02 19.29 0.05
CA ARG A 230 7.41 19.74 -0.18
C ARG A 230 7.43 21.10 -0.83
N VAL A 231 8.50 21.87 -0.59
CA VAL A 231 8.75 23.11 -1.31
C VAL A 231 9.05 22.76 -2.78
N THR A 232 8.32 23.39 -3.70
CA THR A 232 8.45 23.16 -5.14
C THR A 232 8.98 24.35 -5.90
N ASP A 233 8.70 25.56 -5.43
CA ASP A 233 9.14 26.82 -6.07
C ASP A 233 9.43 27.87 -5.01
N ILE A 234 10.45 28.69 -5.26
CA ILE A 234 10.86 29.81 -4.44
C ILE A 234 10.96 31.01 -5.35
N LEU A 235 10.21 32.06 -5.00
CA LEU A 235 10.09 33.29 -5.79
C LEU A 235 10.45 34.49 -4.92
N PRO A 236 11.73 34.88 -4.84
CA PRO A 236 12.15 36.07 -4.09
C PRO A 236 11.58 37.37 -4.69
N ALA A 237 11.23 38.33 -3.86
CA ALA A 237 10.86 39.67 -4.32
C ALA A 237 12.09 40.45 -4.82
N GLY A 238 11.88 41.48 -5.59
CA GLY A 238 12.99 42.27 -6.15
C GLY A 238 13.98 42.78 -5.10
N GLY A 239 15.25 42.41 -5.28
CA GLY A 239 16.35 42.77 -4.36
C GLY A 239 16.44 41.90 -3.09
N VAL A 240 15.77 40.73 -3.05
CA VAL A 240 15.88 39.73 -1.99
C VAL A 240 16.53 38.50 -2.58
N SER A 241 17.46 37.91 -1.86
CA SER A 241 18.04 36.61 -2.23
C SER A 241 17.15 35.46 -1.76
N GLU A 242 17.26 34.30 -2.42
CA GLU A 242 16.55 33.07 -2.02
C GLU A 242 16.89 32.65 -0.59
N SER A 243 18.17 32.80 -0.20
CA SER A 243 18.63 32.49 1.15
C SER A 243 18.00 33.42 2.21
N GLU A 244 17.84 34.71 1.94
CA GLU A 244 17.19 35.64 2.85
C GLU A 244 15.70 35.32 3.02
N LEU A 245 15.01 35.00 1.93
CA LEU A 245 13.61 34.55 1.96
C LEU A 245 13.46 33.26 2.77
N LEU A 246 14.29 32.26 2.52
CA LEU A 246 14.26 30.98 3.23
C LEU A 246 14.60 31.14 4.71
N THR A 247 15.62 31.96 5.05
CA THR A 247 15.97 32.21 6.46
C THR A 247 14.78 32.80 7.21
N LEU A 248 14.11 33.83 6.64
CA LEU A 248 12.94 34.44 7.24
C LEU A 248 11.78 33.46 7.37
N ALA A 249 11.48 32.70 6.29
CA ALA A 249 10.39 31.72 6.27
C ALA A 249 10.62 30.60 7.27
N ALA A 250 11.81 30.00 7.30
CA ALA A 250 12.14 28.91 8.22
C ALA A 250 12.13 29.39 9.68
N SER A 251 12.65 30.58 9.97
CA SER A 251 12.60 31.16 11.33
C SER A 251 11.16 31.41 11.79
N LEU A 252 10.26 31.83 10.91
CA LEU A 252 8.85 32.06 11.22
C LEU A 252 8.11 30.73 11.44
N GLU A 253 8.38 29.73 10.60
CA GLU A 253 7.69 28.43 10.62
C GLU A 253 8.21 27.47 11.70
N GLN A 254 9.34 27.79 12.35
CA GLN A 254 10.01 26.94 13.34
C GLN A 254 9.10 26.52 14.52
N LYS A 255 8.15 27.40 14.90
CA LYS A 255 7.21 27.15 16.01
C LYS A 255 5.82 26.70 15.53
N SER A 256 5.65 26.48 14.23
CA SER A 256 4.39 26.03 13.64
C SER A 256 4.35 24.52 13.52
N GLU A 257 3.25 23.90 13.93
CA GLU A 257 3.01 22.46 13.76
C GLU A 257 2.32 22.11 12.42
N HIS A 258 2.07 23.13 11.59
CA HIS A 258 1.35 22.95 10.34
C HIS A 258 2.17 22.09 9.33
N PRO A 259 1.55 21.16 8.57
CA PRO A 259 2.28 20.37 7.57
C PRO A 259 3.08 21.19 6.54
N LEU A 260 2.58 22.36 6.15
CA LEU A 260 3.29 23.27 5.24
C LEU A 260 4.55 23.87 5.89
N ALA A 261 4.51 24.13 7.20
CA ALA A 261 5.69 24.57 7.95
C ALA A 261 6.80 23.52 7.93
N LYS A 262 6.44 22.27 8.17
CA LYS A 262 7.39 21.15 8.10
C LYS A 262 8.07 21.06 6.74
N ALA A 263 7.34 21.30 5.65
CA ALA A 263 7.89 21.33 4.30
C ALA A 263 8.96 22.44 4.12
N VAL A 264 8.70 23.64 4.62
CA VAL A 264 9.63 24.76 4.55
C VAL A 264 10.87 24.48 5.40
N LEU A 265 10.70 23.95 6.61
CA LEU A 265 11.81 23.61 7.50
C LEU A 265 12.68 22.50 6.94
N ALA A 266 12.09 21.43 6.40
CA ALA A 266 12.83 20.33 5.78
C ALA A 266 13.65 20.80 4.57
N TYR A 267 13.10 21.73 3.77
CA TYR A 267 13.83 22.31 2.65
C TYR A 267 14.99 23.21 3.13
N ALA A 268 14.75 24.03 4.16
CA ALA A 268 15.79 24.87 4.75
C ALA A 268 16.95 24.06 5.35
N GLU A 269 16.65 22.92 5.97
CA GLU A 269 17.64 21.98 6.48
C GLU A 269 18.50 21.38 5.35
N THR A 270 17.86 20.97 4.25
CA THR A 270 18.56 20.42 3.06
C THR A 270 19.53 21.46 2.46
N GLU A 271 19.09 22.73 2.40
CA GLU A 271 19.92 23.85 1.90
C GLU A 271 20.89 24.43 2.96
N THR A 272 20.93 23.83 4.16
CA THR A 272 21.80 24.27 5.27
C THR A 272 21.56 25.74 5.65
N ILE A 273 20.30 26.19 5.62
CA ILE A 273 19.89 27.55 5.95
C ILE A 273 19.84 27.73 7.47
N ALA A 274 20.42 28.81 7.96
CA ALA A 274 20.31 29.16 9.37
C ALA A 274 18.86 29.55 9.72
N CYS A 275 18.37 29.08 10.85
CA CYS A 275 17.02 29.37 11.36
C CYS A 275 17.15 30.08 12.72
N PRO A 276 17.37 31.41 12.76
CA PRO A 276 17.42 32.17 14.01
C PRO A 276 16.11 32.08 14.79
N ASP A 277 16.21 32.12 16.12
CA ASP A 277 15.05 32.10 17.00
C ASP A 277 14.18 33.36 16.87
N VAL A 278 12.86 33.15 16.92
CA VAL A 278 11.87 34.24 16.89
C VAL A 278 11.21 34.44 18.24
N THR A 279 10.84 35.71 18.53
CA THR A 279 10.03 36.10 19.69
C THR A 279 8.62 36.50 19.26
N ASP A 280 7.70 36.65 20.23
CA ASP A 280 6.31 37.08 20.00
C ASP A 280 5.59 36.32 18.88
N PHE A 281 5.83 34.99 18.78
CA PHE A 281 5.18 34.14 17.78
C PHE A 281 3.68 34.07 18.02
N ALA A 282 2.90 34.29 16.97
CA ALA A 282 1.45 34.18 16.96
C ALA A 282 0.96 33.50 15.69
N ALA A 283 0.19 32.42 15.86
CA ALA A 283 -0.57 31.79 14.79
C ALA A 283 -1.92 32.53 14.65
N LEU A 284 -2.26 32.92 13.42
CA LEU A 284 -3.49 33.63 13.07
C LEU A 284 -4.38 32.68 12.25
N PRO A 285 -5.35 31.98 12.87
CA PRO A 285 -6.15 30.98 12.18
C PRO A 285 -6.78 31.51 10.89
N GLY A 286 -6.60 30.76 9.78
CA GLY A 286 -7.13 31.13 8.45
C GLY A 286 -6.33 32.21 7.70
N ASN A 287 -5.37 32.86 8.33
CA ASN A 287 -4.59 33.98 7.74
C ASN A 287 -3.11 33.60 7.56
N GLY A 288 -2.43 33.20 8.63
CA GLY A 288 -1.00 32.94 8.60
C GLY A 288 -0.34 33.02 9.96
N LEU A 289 0.91 33.48 9.98
CA LEU A 289 1.78 33.55 11.15
C LEU A 289 2.36 34.93 11.26
N SER A 290 2.69 35.37 12.49
CA SER A 290 3.51 36.55 12.76
C SER A 290 4.48 36.28 13.90
N ALA A 291 5.65 36.96 13.88
CA ALA A 291 6.66 36.85 14.91
C ALA A 291 7.60 38.08 14.85
N ARG A 292 8.59 38.15 15.76
CA ARG A 292 9.70 39.09 15.68
C ARG A 292 11.02 38.35 15.53
N LEU A 293 11.79 38.77 14.54
CA LEU A 293 13.17 38.35 14.30
C LEU A 293 14.08 39.55 14.49
N ASP A 294 14.99 39.51 15.46
CA ASP A 294 15.89 40.60 15.82
C ASP A 294 15.16 41.93 16.05
N GLY A 295 13.97 41.90 16.66
CA GLY A 295 13.11 43.03 16.93
C GLY A 295 12.27 43.50 15.73
N MET A 296 12.47 42.99 14.55
CA MET A 296 11.72 43.29 13.33
C MET A 296 10.48 42.39 13.22
N GLU A 297 9.32 42.95 12.92
CA GLU A 297 8.12 42.18 12.65
C GLU A 297 8.27 41.40 11.33
N ILE A 298 8.08 40.05 11.40
CA ILE A 298 8.02 39.15 10.27
C ILE A 298 6.65 38.49 10.23
N TYR A 299 6.17 38.14 9.04
CA TYR A 299 4.86 37.54 8.83
C TYR A 299 4.86 36.64 7.60
N GLY A 300 4.03 35.63 7.64
CA GLY A 300 3.83 34.69 6.54
C GLY A 300 2.39 34.19 6.48
N GLY A 301 1.89 33.88 5.29
CA GLY A 301 0.52 33.38 5.13
C GLY A 301 -0.05 33.51 3.73
N ASN A 302 -1.37 33.61 3.64
CA ASN A 302 -2.07 33.75 2.36
C ASN A 302 -1.94 35.15 1.79
N ALA A 303 -2.28 35.30 0.49
CA ALA A 303 -2.16 36.56 -0.23
C ALA A 303 -2.99 37.71 0.38
N GLU A 304 -4.18 37.40 0.94
CA GLU A 304 -5.09 38.39 1.52
C GLU A 304 -4.52 38.96 2.82
N PHE A 305 -4.02 38.09 3.69
CA PHE A 305 -3.36 38.50 4.92
C PHE A 305 -2.12 39.39 4.64
N ILE A 306 -1.27 38.96 3.71
CA ILE A 306 -0.05 39.69 3.38
C ILE A 306 -0.37 41.07 2.76
N ALA A 307 -1.43 41.16 1.96
CA ALA A 307 -1.85 42.46 1.38
C ALA A 307 -2.25 43.50 2.45
N THR A 308 -2.58 43.08 3.68
CA THR A 308 -2.82 43.99 4.81
C THR A 308 -1.54 44.53 5.44
N LYS A 309 -0.40 43.86 5.23
CA LYS A 309 0.90 44.16 5.85
C LYS A 309 1.93 44.75 4.88
N ALA A 310 1.88 44.34 3.61
CA ALA A 310 2.84 44.77 2.58
C ALA A 310 2.19 44.81 1.20
N SER A 311 2.75 45.67 0.33
CA SER A 311 2.36 45.68 -1.10
C SER A 311 2.87 44.43 -1.81
N VAL A 312 1.98 43.68 -2.46
CA VAL A 312 2.33 42.53 -3.26
C VAL A 312 2.46 42.94 -4.73
N PRO A 313 3.66 42.86 -5.34
CA PRO A 313 3.87 43.19 -6.75
C PRO A 313 2.94 42.38 -7.65
N ALA A 314 2.44 43.01 -8.71
CA ALA A 314 1.49 42.36 -9.64
C ALA A 314 2.07 41.09 -10.30
N GLU A 315 3.37 41.10 -10.61
CA GLU A 315 4.09 39.97 -11.20
C GLU A 315 4.10 38.75 -10.25
N LEU A 316 4.47 38.96 -8.97
CA LEU A 316 4.48 37.87 -7.97
C LEU A 316 3.07 37.36 -7.66
N ARG A 317 2.07 38.23 -7.69
CA ARG A 317 0.67 37.84 -7.54
C ARG A 317 0.20 36.98 -8.70
N ALA A 318 0.56 37.36 -9.94
CA ALA A 318 0.22 36.57 -11.14
C ALA A 318 0.90 35.19 -11.13
N GLU A 319 2.18 35.14 -10.72
CA GLU A 319 2.93 33.89 -10.65
C GLU A 319 2.41 32.98 -9.53
N ALA A 320 2.10 33.52 -8.36
CA ALA A 320 1.45 32.76 -7.30
C ALA A 320 0.08 32.21 -7.74
N ALA A 321 -0.70 32.98 -8.50
CA ALA A 321 -1.97 32.52 -9.06
C ALA A 321 -1.77 31.40 -10.11
N ARG A 322 -0.69 31.46 -10.89
CA ARG A 322 -0.29 30.38 -11.83
C ARG A 322 0.06 29.10 -11.06
N LEU A 323 0.92 29.21 -10.03
CA LEU A 323 1.30 28.09 -9.18
C LEU A 323 0.09 27.46 -8.46
N ALA A 324 -0.84 28.29 -7.96
CA ALA A 324 -2.09 27.80 -7.40
C ALA A 324 -2.96 27.06 -8.44
N ALA A 325 -2.92 27.49 -9.72
CA ALA A 325 -3.60 26.80 -10.80
C ALA A 325 -2.97 25.44 -11.16
N GLU A 326 -1.70 25.24 -10.80
CA GLU A 326 -0.98 23.97 -10.93
C GLU A 326 -1.18 23.04 -9.73
N GLY A 327 -2.02 23.42 -8.76
CA GLY A 327 -2.29 22.62 -7.57
C GLY A 327 -1.32 22.82 -6.41
N LYS A 328 -0.47 23.85 -6.48
CA LYS A 328 0.47 24.19 -5.42
C LYS A 328 -0.14 25.21 -4.46
N THR A 329 0.38 25.29 -3.24
CA THR A 329 -0.05 26.25 -2.22
C THR A 329 1.02 27.34 -2.08
N PRO A 330 0.82 28.55 -2.63
CA PRO A 330 1.74 29.66 -2.49
C PRO A 330 1.60 30.29 -1.09
N LEU A 331 2.70 30.32 -0.35
CA LEU A 331 2.85 31.00 0.92
C LEU A 331 3.65 32.29 0.72
N PHE A 332 3.10 33.39 1.15
CA PHE A 332 3.74 34.69 1.04
C PHE A 332 4.46 35.03 2.35
N PHE A 333 5.68 35.54 2.27
CA PHE A 333 6.49 35.93 3.41
C PHE A 333 6.94 37.37 3.31
N GLY A 334 6.93 38.08 4.44
CA GLY A 334 7.33 39.48 4.50
C GLY A 334 7.89 39.89 5.85
N GLY A 335 8.55 41.02 5.87
CA GLY A 335 9.12 41.65 7.08
C GLY A 335 9.33 43.16 6.91
N ALA A 336 9.27 43.91 8.01
CA ALA A 336 9.43 45.35 8.03
C ALA A 336 8.53 46.10 7.01
N GLY A 337 7.29 45.65 6.81
CA GLY A 337 6.34 46.31 5.89
C GLY A 337 6.61 46.05 4.41
N ARG A 338 7.51 45.12 4.06
CA ARG A 338 7.80 44.76 2.66
C ARG A 338 7.65 43.25 2.43
N LEU A 339 7.23 42.89 1.22
CA LEU A 339 7.23 41.50 0.79
C LEU A 339 8.66 41.01 0.55
N MET A 340 9.01 39.83 1.08
CA MET A 340 10.28 39.14 0.84
C MET A 340 10.18 38.16 -0.32
N GLY A 341 9.01 37.50 -0.49
CA GLY A 341 8.79 36.56 -1.60
C GLY A 341 7.64 35.61 -1.35
N VAL A 342 7.57 34.62 -2.22
CA VAL A 342 6.59 33.53 -2.20
C VAL A 342 7.30 32.19 -2.23
N ILE A 343 6.90 31.28 -1.38
CA ILE A 343 7.34 29.88 -1.39
C ILE A 343 6.11 29.02 -1.71
N ALA A 344 6.17 28.22 -2.76
CA ALA A 344 5.09 27.30 -3.10
C ALA A 344 5.39 25.91 -2.53
N VAL A 345 4.38 25.34 -1.89
CA VAL A 345 4.44 24.00 -1.31
C VAL A 345 3.36 23.14 -1.96
N ALA A 346 3.69 21.91 -2.30
CA ALA A 346 2.72 20.96 -2.84
C ALA A 346 3.01 19.53 -2.35
N ASP A 347 1.95 18.76 -2.28
CA ASP A 347 2.05 17.30 -2.17
C ASP A 347 2.34 16.76 -3.58
N THR A 348 3.56 16.30 -3.78
CA THR A 348 4.06 15.93 -5.09
C THR A 348 3.63 14.53 -5.51
N LEU A 349 3.43 14.30 -6.81
CA LEU A 349 3.19 12.97 -7.35
C LEU A 349 4.35 12.04 -7.01
N LYS A 350 4.05 10.80 -6.64
CA LYS A 350 5.07 9.75 -6.58
C LYS A 350 5.63 9.52 -7.99
N GLU A 351 6.92 9.27 -8.08
CA GLU A 351 7.62 9.11 -9.35
C GLU A 351 7.02 8.02 -10.24
N ASP A 352 6.53 6.95 -9.62
CA ASP A 352 5.95 5.80 -10.32
C ASP A 352 4.46 5.97 -10.68
N SER A 353 3.74 6.95 -10.12
CA SER A 353 2.29 7.11 -10.29
C SER A 353 1.84 7.27 -11.74
N PRO A 354 2.45 8.14 -12.58
CA PRO A 354 2.01 8.28 -13.96
C PRO A 354 2.25 7.01 -14.78
N ARG A 355 3.29 6.25 -14.47
CA ARG A 355 3.57 4.96 -15.10
C ARG A 355 2.56 3.91 -14.70
N ALA A 356 2.28 3.79 -13.40
CA ALA A 356 1.32 2.84 -12.86
C ALA A 356 -0.10 3.06 -13.42
N ILE A 357 -0.52 4.33 -13.53
CA ILE A 357 -1.82 4.69 -14.13
C ILE A 357 -1.89 4.27 -15.59
N ARG A 358 -0.85 4.56 -16.40
CA ARG A 358 -0.79 4.09 -17.78
C ARG A 358 -0.82 2.56 -17.90
N GLU A 359 -0.15 1.84 -16.99
CA GLU A 359 -0.21 0.37 -16.97
C GLU A 359 -1.62 -0.14 -16.72
N LEU A 360 -2.38 0.46 -15.79
CA LEU A 360 -3.78 0.13 -15.53
C LEU A 360 -4.65 0.38 -16.78
N GLN A 361 -4.49 1.53 -17.40
CA GLN A 361 -5.22 1.89 -18.64
C GLN A 361 -4.91 0.93 -19.78
N ASN A 362 -3.66 0.52 -19.96
CA ASN A 362 -3.24 -0.49 -20.95
C ASN A 362 -3.84 -1.89 -20.67
N MET A 363 -4.23 -2.15 -19.42
CA MET A 363 -4.95 -3.36 -19.05
C MET A 363 -6.47 -3.27 -19.27
N GLY A 364 -6.96 -2.16 -19.85
CA GLY A 364 -8.37 -1.87 -20.08
C GLY A 364 -9.13 -1.46 -18.80
N ILE A 365 -8.43 -0.91 -17.82
CA ILE A 365 -9.00 -0.49 -16.54
C ILE A 365 -9.13 1.03 -16.54
N ARG A 366 -10.34 1.53 -16.22
CA ARG A 366 -10.60 2.96 -16.04
C ARG A 366 -10.04 3.40 -14.68
N VAL A 367 -9.28 4.49 -14.68
CA VAL A 367 -8.64 5.03 -13.47
C VAL A 367 -9.31 6.34 -13.05
N VAL A 368 -9.82 6.37 -11.83
CA VAL A 368 -10.55 7.51 -11.25
C VAL A 368 -9.81 8.00 -10.02
N MET A 369 -9.51 9.29 -9.95
CA MET A 369 -8.92 9.92 -8.76
C MET A 369 -10.01 10.49 -7.88
N LEU A 370 -9.95 10.19 -6.56
CA LEU A 370 -10.81 10.78 -5.53
C LEU A 370 -9.99 11.73 -4.67
N THR A 371 -10.54 12.91 -4.37
CA THR A 371 -9.86 13.88 -3.48
C THR A 371 -10.84 14.81 -2.81
N GLY A 372 -10.50 15.27 -1.59
CA GLY A 372 -11.21 16.35 -0.89
C GLY A 372 -10.87 17.75 -1.40
N ASP A 373 -9.86 17.90 -2.26
CA ASP A 373 -9.44 19.19 -2.82
C ASP A 373 -10.56 19.82 -3.66
N ASN A 374 -10.43 21.15 -3.88
CA ASN A 374 -11.26 21.85 -4.83
C ASN A 374 -11.01 21.34 -6.27
N GLN A 375 -12.01 21.52 -7.13
CA GLN A 375 -11.98 21.02 -8.52
C GLN A 375 -10.75 21.45 -9.31
N ARG A 376 -10.31 22.72 -9.15
CA ARG A 376 -9.18 23.28 -9.90
C ARG A 376 -7.86 22.59 -9.57
N THR A 377 -7.58 22.41 -8.29
CA THR A 377 -6.38 21.69 -7.80
C THR A 377 -6.43 20.23 -8.22
N ALA A 378 -7.58 19.58 -8.04
CA ALA A 378 -7.78 18.19 -8.40
C ALA A 378 -7.56 17.93 -9.90
N ASP A 379 -8.10 18.79 -10.77
CA ASP A 379 -7.92 18.70 -12.23
C ASP A 379 -6.46 18.88 -12.64
N ALA A 380 -5.71 19.77 -11.96
CA ALA A 380 -4.30 19.94 -12.24
C ALA A 380 -3.49 18.67 -11.94
N ILE A 381 -3.69 18.10 -10.76
CA ILE A 381 -3.03 16.86 -10.34
C ILE A 381 -3.47 15.67 -11.22
N GLY A 382 -4.76 15.55 -11.52
CA GLY A 382 -5.31 14.50 -12.36
C GLY A 382 -4.72 14.49 -13.78
N ARG A 383 -4.52 15.69 -14.38
CA ARG A 383 -3.84 15.83 -15.68
C ARG A 383 -2.37 15.41 -15.61
N GLN A 384 -1.65 15.81 -14.54
CA GLN A 384 -0.25 15.41 -14.36
C GLN A 384 -0.10 13.90 -14.14
N ALA A 385 -1.00 13.31 -13.36
CA ALA A 385 -1.03 11.87 -13.11
C ALA A 385 -1.50 11.05 -14.32
N GLY A 386 -2.34 11.65 -15.19
CA GLY A 386 -2.88 11.01 -16.39
C GLY A 386 -4.09 10.11 -16.12
N VAL A 387 -4.90 10.39 -15.07
CA VAL A 387 -6.12 9.64 -14.78
C VAL A 387 -7.23 9.93 -15.78
N ASP A 388 -8.19 8.99 -15.94
CA ASP A 388 -9.31 9.14 -16.87
C ASP A 388 -10.39 10.09 -16.35
N GLU A 389 -10.55 10.15 -15.03
CA GLU A 389 -11.59 10.96 -14.37
C GLU A 389 -11.11 11.46 -12.99
N VAL A 390 -11.57 12.64 -12.63
CA VAL A 390 -11.32 13.28 -11.34
C VAL A 390 -12.64 13.57 -10.65
N ILE A 391 -12.79 13.12 -9.41
CA ILE A 391 -13.93 13.43 -8.54
C ILE A 391 -13.40 14.21 -7.34
N ALA A 392 -13.62 15.53 -7.37
CA ALA A 392 -13.13 16.48 -6.39
C ALA A 392 -14.17 16.81 -5.31
N GLY A 393 -13.72 17.42 -4.21
CA GLY A 393 -14.60 17.86 -3.11
C GLY A 393 -15.24 16.71 -2.33
N VAL A 394 -14.65 15.52 -2.37
CA VAL A 394 -15.18 14.34 -1.69
C VAL A 394 -14.64 14.29 -0.27
N LEU A 395 -15.51 14.58 0.69
CA LEU A 395 -15.18 14.40 2.11
C LEU A 395 -15.00 12.90 2.44
N PRO A 396 -14.29 12.56 3.54
CA PRO A 396 -14.04 11.17 3.93
C PRO A 396 -15.30 10.32 3.95
N ASP A 397 -16.40 10.80 4.54
CA ASP A 397 -17.69 10.11 4.61
C ASP A 397 -18.38 9.97 3.24
N GLY A 398 -18.02 10.79 2.26
CA GLY A 398 -18.55 10.77 0.90
C GLY A 398 -17.90 9.76 -0.02
N LYS A 399 -16.68 9.29 0.30
CA LYS A 399 -15.93 8.37 -0.56
C LYS A 399 -16.67 7.04 -0.79
N GLU A 400 -17.32 6.51 0.24
CA GLU A 400 -18.13 5.27 0.13
C GLU A 400 -19.27 5.42 -0.90
N ALA A 401 -19.97 6.55 -0.89
CA ALA A 401 -21.06 6.82 -1.83
C ALA A 401 -20.56 6.93 -3.29
N VAL A 402 -19.36 7.47 -3.49
CA VAL A 402 -18.72 7.51 -4.81
C VAL A 402 -18.40 6.10 -5.29
N ILE A 403 -17.81 5.24 -4.44
CA ILE A 403 -17.52 3.84 -4.78
C ILE A 403 -18.80 3.11 -5.18
N ARG A 404 -19.88 3.27 -4.42
CA ARG A 404 -21.20 2.69 -4.72
C ARG A 404 -21.70 3.08 -6.11
N ARG A 405 -21.58 4.37 -6.47
CA ARG A 405 -21.95 4.88 -7.80
C ARG A 405 -21.08 4.29 -8.91
N LEU A 406 -19.76 4.18 -8.69
CA LEU A 406 -18.85 3.57 -9.66
C LEU A 406 -19.15 2.09 -9.88
N GLN A 407 -19.60 1.36 -8.86
CA GLN A 407 -19.98 -0.06 -8.94
C GLN A 407 -21.18 -0.30 -9.88
N GLU A 408 -21.99 0.70 -10.17
CA GLU A 408 -23.08 0.60 -11.17
C GLU A 408 -22.50 0.42 -12.59
N SER A 409 -21.27 0.86 -12.83
CA SER A 409 -20.60 0.80 -14.13
C SER A 409 -19.62 -0.36 -14.28
N GLY A 410 -19.28 -1.06 -13.20
CA GLY A 410 -18.34 -2.19 -13.24
C GLY A 410 -17.75 -2.56 -11.90
N LYS A 411 -16.83 -3.53 -11.90
CA LYS A 411 -16.12 -3.97 -10.69
C LYS A 411 -15.06 -2.97 -10.28
N VAL A 412 -15.18 -2.44 -9.06
CA VAL A 412 -14.36 -1.35 -8.53
C VAL A 412 -13.32 -1.88 -7.53
N ALA A 413 -12.06 -1.54 -7.76
CA ALA A 413 -11.05 -1.59 -6.72
C ALA A 413 -10.82 -0.18 -6.16
N MET A 414 -10.86 -0.01 -4.83
CA MET A 414 -10.46 1.22 -4.15
C MET A 414 -9.04 1.06 -3.62
N VAL A 415 -8.20 2.05 -3.88
CA VAL A 415 -6.82 2.11 -3.37
C VAL A 415 -6.68 3.32 -2.45
N GLY A 416 -6.20 3.10 -1.24
CA GLY A 416 -5.98 4.14 -0.24
C GLY A 416 -4.92 3.73 0.77
N ASP A 417 -4.44 4.69 1.56
CA ASP A 417 -3.35 4.50 2.52
C ASP A 417 -3.80 4.55 3.99
N GLY A 418 -5.00 5.02 4.27
CA GLY A 418 -5.34 5.46 5.60
C GLY A 418 -6.70 5.13 6.15
N ILE A 419 -6.87 5.58 7.39
CA ILE A 419 -8.09 5.45 8.20
C ILE A 419 -9.28 6.09 7.49
N ASN A 420 -9.05 7.20 6.79
CA ASN A 420 -10.09 7.97 6.09
C ASN A 420 -10.71 7.20 4.91
N ASP A 421 -10.01 6.19 4.39
CA ASP A 421 -10.44 5.40 3.25
C ASP A 421 -11.12 4.09 3.64
N ALA A 422 -11.05 3.69 4.92
CA ALA A 422 -11.55 2.42 5.40
C ALA A 422 -13.01 2.12 4.99
N PRO A 423 -13.96 3.07 5.06
CA PRO A 423 -15.32 2.82 4.58
C PRO A 423 -15.39 2.55 3.07
N ALA A 424 -14.59 3.27 2.27
CA ALA A 424 -14.51 3.10 0.82
C ALA A 424 -13.80 1.80 0.42
N LEU A 425 -12.70 1.44 1.12
CA LEU A 425 -11.98 0.18 0.96
C LEU A 425 -12.90 -1.02 1.22
N THR A 426 -13.65 -0.98 2.33
CA THR A 426 -14.61 -2.04 2.68
C THR A 426 -15.78 -2.12 1.69
N ARG A 427 -16.22 -0.98 1.13
CA ARG A 427 -17.34 -0.93 0.19
C ARG A 427 -16.98 -1.46 -1.18
N ALA A 428 -15.77 -1.27 -1.65
CA ALA A 428 -15.32 -1.67 -2.98
C ALA A 428 -15.45 -3.19 -3.21
N ASP A 429 -15.46 -3.63 -4.48
CA ASP A 429 -15.36 -5.07 -4.80
C ASP A 429 -14.00 -5.63 -4.41
N THR A 430 -12.99 -4.76 -4.35
CA THR A 430 -11.65 -5.06 -3.82
C THR A 430 -11.08 -3.83 -3.15
N GLY A 431 -10.85 -3.87 -1.86
CA GLY A 431 -10.08 -2.85 -1.13
C GLY A 431 -8.60 -3.15 -1.21
N ILE A 432 -7.78 -2.17 -1.59
CA ILE A 432 -6.33 -2.28 -1.69
C ILE A 432 -5.69 -1.22 -0.79
N ALA A 433 -5.04 -1.63 0.29
CA ALA A 433 -4.24 -0.75 1.13
C ALA A 433 -2.83 -0.63 0.57
N ILE A 434 -2.30 0.61 0.44
CA ILE A 434 -0.97 0.90 -0.07
C ILE A 434 -0.05 1.37 1.07
N GLY A 435 1.18 0.84 1.07
CA GLY A 435 2.14 1.07 2.16
C GLY A 435 1.82 0.25 3.41
N ALA A 436 2.80 0.04 4.27
CA ALA A 436 2.63 -0.62 5.58
C ALA A 436 1.83 0.29 6.55
N GLY A 437 0.71 0.84 6.04
CA GLY A 437 -0.10 1.87 6.65
C GLY A 437 -0.63 1.54 8.04
N THR A 438 -1.64 2.26 8.45
CA THR A 438 -2.30 2.08 9.75
C THR A 438 -2.98 0.71 9.83
N ASP A 439 -3.00 0.11 11.01
CA ASP A 439 -3.68 -1.16 11.28
C ASP A 439 -5.12 -1.19 10.75
N VAL A 440 -5.80 -0.03 10.78
CA VAL A 440 -7.18 0.12 10.30
C VAL A 440 -7.31 -0.05 8.78
N ALA A 441 -6.35 0.46 7.98
CA ALA A 441 -6.35 0.27 6.54
C ALA A 441 -6.05 -1.18 6.17
N ILE A 442 -5.11 -1.80 6.89
CA ILE A 442 -4.81 -3.22 6.76
C ILE A 442 -6.07 -4.05 7.05
N ASP A 443 -6.81 -3.74 8.11
CA ASP A 443 -8.02 -4.50 8.48
C ASP A 443 -9.16 -4.32 7.47
N ALA A 444 -9.32 -3.14 6.89
CA ALA A 444 -10.39 -2.82 5.96
C ALA A 444 -10.16 -3.34 4.52
N ALA A 445 -8.90 -3.55 4.12
CA ALA A 445 -8.55 -3.92 2.75
C ALA A 445 -8.60 -5.44 2.52
N ASP A 446 -8.83 -5.85 1.26
CA ASP A 446 -8.71 -7.22 0.76
C ASP A 446 -7.30 -7.58 0.33
N VAL A 447 -6.56 -6.58 -0.16
CA VAL A 447 -5.18 -6.67 -0.62
C VAL A 447 -4.35 -5.64 0.11
N VAL A 448 -3.20 -6.04 0.61
CA VAL A 448 -2.24 -5.15 1.28
C VAL A 448 -0.95 -5.11 0.45
N LEU A 449 -0.56 -3.91 0.06
CA LEU A 449 0.70 -3.65 -0.62
C LEU A 449 1.70 -3.14 0.43
N MET A 450 2.76 -3.89 0.67
CA MET A 450 3.74 -3.56 1.71
C MET A 450 4.56 -2.31 1.37
N ASN A 451 4.77 -2.08 0.07
CA ASN A 451 5.46 -0.90 -0.43
C ASN A 451 4.49 0.26 -0.63
N SER A 452 4.99 1.48 -0.47
CA SER A 452 4.22 2.69 -0.78
C SER A 452 4.31 3.10 -2.27
N ARG A 453 4.32 2.10 -3.18
CA ARG A 453 4.43 2.32 -4.64
C ARG A 453 3.11 2.03 -5.34
N LEU A 454 2.66 2.98 -6.16
CA LEU A 454 1.45 2.78 -6.95
C LEU A 454 1.61 1.68 -8.02
N SER A 455 2.83 1.43 -8.50
CA SER A 455 3.17 0.36 -9.46
C SER A 455 2.84 -1.05 -8.96
N ASP A 456 2.69 -1.26 -7.65
CA ASP A 456 2.31 -2.54 -7.08
C ASP A 456 0.80 -2.85 -7.31
N VAL A 457 -0.04 -1.83 -7.55
CA VAL A 457 -1.47 -2.01 -7.88
C VAL A 457 -1.65 -2.75 -9.22
N PRO A 458 -1.11 -2.27 -10.37
CA PRO A 458 -1.19 -3.04 -11.61
C PRO A 458 -0.47 -4.39 -11.51
N ALA A 459 0.58 -4.53 -10.71
CA ALA A 459 1.26 -5.80 -10.47
C ALA A 459 0.33 -6.80 -9.76
N ALA A 460 -0.40 -6.39 -8.72
CA ALA A 460 -1.37 -7.21 -8.01
C ALA A 460 -2.49 -7.70 -8.94
N ILE A 461 -3.04 -6.81 -9.76
CA ILE A 461 -4.11 -7.17 -10.71
C ILE A 461 -3.59 -8.11 -11.80
N ARG A 462 -2.37 -7.90 -12.33
CA ARG A 462 -1.74 -8.82 -13.31
C ARG A 462 -1.53 -10.21 -12.72
N LEU A 463 -0.98 -10.27 -11.51
CA LEU A 463 -0.77 -11.54 -10.80
C LEU A 463 -2.08 -12.29 -10.61
N SER A 464 -3.12 -11.60 -10.19
CA SER A 464 -4.45 -12.15 -10.03
C SER A 464 -5.01 -12.67 -11.36
N ARG A 465 -4.98 -11.87 -12.43
CA ARG A 465 -5.42 -12.26 -13.78
C ARG A 465 -4.66 -13.48 -14.31
N ALA A 466 -3.33 -13.54 -14.07
CA ALA A 466 -2.52 -14.68 -14.48
C ALA A 466 -2.90 -15.95 -13.70
N THR A 467 -3.15 -15.83 -12.39
CA THR A 467 -3.60 -16.93 -11.55
C THR A 467 -4.96 -17.46 -11.99
N LEU A 468 -5.92 -16.56 -12.25
CA LEU A 468 -7.24 -16.92 -12.76
C LEU A 468 -7.17 -17.61 -14.12
N ARG A 469 -6.35 -17.11 -15.04
CA ARG A 469 -6.13 -17.73 -16.35
C ARG A 469 -5.61 -19.17 -16.19
N ASN A 470 -4.61 -19.36 -15.34
CA ASN A 470 -4.06 -20.69 -15.05
C ASN A 470 -5.14 -21.62 -14.47
N ILE A 471 -6.00 -21.12 -13.57
CA ILE A 471 -7.12 -21.92 -13.04
C ILE A 471 -8.08 -22.32 -14.18
N HIS A 472 -8.48 -21.38 -15.04
CA HIS A 472 -9.39 -21.68 -16.15
C HIS A 472 -8.79 -22.68 -17.14
N GLU A 473 -7.51 -22.54 -17.49
CA GLU A 473 -6.80 -23.49 -18.36
C GLU A 473 -6.73 -24.88 -17.75
N ASN A 474 -6.40 -24.98 -16.46
CA ASN A 474 -6.35 -26.26 -15.75
C ASN A 474 -7.74 -26.92 -15.66
N LEU A 475 -8.79 -26.15 -15.39
CA LEU A 475 -10.17 -26.63 -15.37
C LEU A 475 -10.60 -27.11 -16.77
N PHE A 476 -10.30 -26.34 -17.81
CA PHE A 476 -10.60 -26.71 -19.19
C PHE A 476 -9.97 -28.07 -19.56
N TRP A 477 -8.67 -28.23 -19.32
CA TRP A 477 -7.98 -29.49 -19.61
C TRP A 477 -8.49 -30.67 -18.75
N ALA A 478 -8.80 -30.42 -17.48
CA ALA A 478 -9.38 -31.43 -16.60
C ALA A 478 -10.74 -31.94 -17.10
N PHE A 479 -11.58 -31.04 -17.69
CA PHE A 479 -12.87 -31.41 -18.26
C PHE A 479 -12.72 -32.13 -19.59
N ILE A 480 -11.91 -31.57 -20.50
CA ILE A 480 -11.80 -32.16 -21.86
C ILE A 480 -11.23 -33.55 -21.83
N TYR A 481 -10.26 -33.83 -20.94
CA TYR A 481 -9.69 -35.18 -20.75
C TYR A 481 -10.73 -36.20 -20.31
N ASN A 482 -11.71 -35.80 -19.52
CA ASN A 482 -12.78 -36.69 -19.07
C ASN A 482 -13.91 -36.86 -20.08
N ILE A 483 -13.99 -36.04 -21.14
CA ILE A 483 -15.01 -36.13 -22.18
C ILE A 483 -14.51 -36.98 -23.35
N ILE A 484 -13.22 -36.93 -23.67
CA ILE A 484 -12.59 -37.75 -24.74
C ILE A 484 -12.31 -39.16 -24.23
#